data_ee3087464c55115ad719b774bee8e5cc
#
_entry.id   ee3087464c55115ad719b774bee8e5cc
#
_cell.length_a   1.000
_cell.length_b   1.000
_cell.length_c   1.000
_cell.angle_alpha   90.00
_cell.angle_beta   90.00
_cell.angle_gamma   90.00
#
_symmetry.space_group_name_H-M   'P 1'
#
loop_
_entity.id
_entity.type
_entity.pdbx_description
1 polymer ?
#
loop_
_entity_poly.entity_id
_entity_poly.type
_entity_poly.pdbx_seq_one_letter_code
_entity_poly.pdbx_strand_id
1 'polypeptide(L)'
;MRVLWAIVILVAIAGVFFANNAATQNVITDQVLIISGHGKLFGLTSEAGVAREFLAAGEDVLVIEAKGVTGFVQTSTRLLGFSGRLKRWVDLPLSPGEQIIKWTITPRMVVVQGRDAVYGFQSDLGRWKKEIWGAGESFRESVVNDYVGVMVTDRRVLGFSALTGGFFSRDLPSGNRIDDIEINDNVVVIHLGLRKLVFRSGLAIWAELP
;
A
#
# COMPACT_ATOMS: atom_id res chain seq x y z
N MET A 1 -6.41 61.20 25.50
CA MET A 1 -5.28 60.21 25.49
C MET A 1 -5.64 58.77 25.90
N ARG A 2 -6.88 58.40 26.23
CA ARG A 2 -7.28 57.04 26.62
C ARG A 2 -7.85 56.16 25.47
N VAL A 3 -8.22 56.74 24.34
CA VAL A 3 -8.83 56.04 23.20
C VAL A 3 -7.78 55.40 22.25
N LEU A 4 -6.56 55.96 22.21
CA LEU A 4 -5.50 55.45 21.31
C LEU A 4 -4.90 54.11 21.79
N TRP A 5 -4.93 53.78 23.10
CA TRP A 5 -4.39 52.52 23.60
C TRP A 5 -5.29 51.32 23.39
N ALA A 6 -6.60 51.52 23.24
CA ALA A 6 -7.54 50.43 23.01
C ALA A 6 -7.44 49.87 21.58
N ILE A 7 -7.07 50.70 20.61
CA ILE A 7 -6.95 50.29 19.20
C ILE A 7 -5.66 49.47 18.97
N VAL A 8 -4.59 49.80 19.66
CA VAL A 8 -3.29 49.07 19.52
C VAL A 8 -3.38 47.66 20.12
N ILE A 9 -4.13 47.47 21.19
CA ILE A 9 -4.30 46.15 21.79
C ILE A 9 -5.22 45.27 20.95
N LEU A 10 -6.24 45.82 20.27
CA LEU A 10 -7.17 45.07 19.43
C LEU A 10 -6.50 44.55 18.14
N VAL A 11 -5.54 45.31 17.58
CA VAL A 11 -4.76 44.90 16.41
C VAL A 11 -3.73 43.81 16.76
N ALA A 12 -3.15 43.86 17.95
CA ALA A 12 -2.20 42.84 18.42
C ALA A 12 -2.89 41.48 18.70
N ILE A 13 -4.13 41.48 19.17
CA ILE A 13 -4.89 40.25 19.44
C ILE A 13 -5.41 39.62 18.14
N ALA A 14 -5.79 40.43 17.14
CA ALA A 14 -6.20 39.92 15.82
C ALA A 14 -5.03 39.29 15.05
N GLY A 15 -3.80 39.78 15.24
CA GLY A 15 -2.60 39.23 14.57
C GLY A 15 -2.16 37.87 15.10
N VAL A 16 -2.52 37.51 16.34
CA VAL A 16 -2.12 36.23 16.95
C VAL A 16 -3.07 35.07 16.55
N PHE A 17 -4.33 35.36 16.16
CA PHE A 17 -5.29 34.34 15.77
C PHE A 17 -5.17 33.85 14.32
N PHE A 18 -4.38 34.52 13.46
CA PHE A 18 -4.20 34.10 12.07
C PHE A 18 -2.91 33.31 11.80
N ALA A 19 -2.08 33.07 12.82
CA ALA A 19 -0.79 32.41 12.64
C ALA A 19 -0.79 30.89 12.85
N ASN A 20 -1.91 30.25 13.19
CA ASN A 20 -1.90 28.85 13.62
C ASN A 20 -2.77 27.89 12.81
N ASN A 21 -3.06 28.14 11.53
CA ASN A 21 -3.76 27.15 10.70
C ASN A 21 -3.16 26.94 9.32
N ALA A 22 -1.84 27.01 9.20
CA ALA A 22 -1.14 26.37 8.09
C ALA A 22 -0.72 24.96 8.52
N ALA A 23 -1.70 24.11 8.90
CA ALA A 23 -1.53 22.69 8.74
C ALA A 23 -1.43 22.48 7.22
N THR A 24 -0.21 22.38 6.71
CA THR A 24 0.06 21.85 5.38
C THR A 24 -0.51 20.43 5.39
N GLN A 25 -1.78 20.29 5.02
CA GLN A 25 -2.27 19.02 4.52
C GLN A 25 -1.37 18.69 3.34
N ASN A 26 -0.47 17.74 3.50
CA ASN A 26 0.15 17.06 2.39
C ASN A 26 -0.97 16.32 1.65
N VAL A 27 -1.69 17.02 0.79
CA VAL A 27 -2.58 16.41 -0.17
C VAL A 27 -1.67 15.65 -1.11
N ILE A 28 -1.55 14.35 -0.89
CA ILE A 28 -0.94 13.44 -1.86
C ILE A 28 -1.94 13.41 -3.02
N THR A 29 -1.73 14.27 -4.00
CA THR A 29 -2.48 14.23 -5.24
C THR A 29 -2.05 12.99 -6.01
N ASP A 30 -3.02 12.27 -6.58
CA ASP A 30 -2.73 11.16 -7.46
C ASP A 30 -1.89 11.66 -8.64
N GLN A 31 -0.71 11.08 -8.79
CA GLN A 31 0.26 11.46 -9.82
C GLN A 31 0.20 10.53 -11.03
N VAL A 32 -0.64 9.52 -10.96
CA VAL A 32 -0.79 8.47 -11.98
C VAL A 32 -2.23 8.42 -12.47
N LEU A 33 -2.39 8.33 -13.79
CA LEU A 33 -3.65 7.99 -14.44
C LEU A 33 -3.44 6.78 -15.35
N ILE A 34 -4.36 5.83 -15.31
CA ILE A 34 -4.37 4.67 -16.20
C ILE A 34 -5.56 4.75 -17.13
N ILE A 35 -5.32 4.57 -18.43
CA ILE A 35 -6.35 4.53 -19.46
C ILE A 35 -6.22 3.20 -20.22
N SER A 36 -7.35 2.52 -20.45
CA SER A 36 -7.44 1.33 -21.28
C SER A 36 -8.13 1.63 -22.60
N GLY A 37 -7.62 1.10 -23.71
CA GLY A 37 -8.24 1.24 -25.00
C GLY A 37 -7.49 0.51 -26.13
N HIS A 38 -8.22 -0.06 -27.08
CA HIS A 38 -7.68 -0.70 -28.28
C HIS A 38 -6.61 -1.77 -27.99
N GLY A 39 -6.83 -2.63 -26.98
CA GLY A 39 -5.88 -3.68 -26.59
C GLY A 39 -4.60 -3.17 -25.95
N LYS A 40 -4.63 -1.98 -25.35
CA LYS A 40 -3.48 -1.34 -24.72
C LYS A 40 -3.89 -0.68 -23.41
N LEU A 41 -2.92 -0.56 -22.53
CA LEU A 41 -2.97 0.28 -21.33
C LEU A 41 -1.99 1.43 -21.50
N PHE A 42 -2.39 2.59 -21.04
CA PHE A 42 -1.54 3.78 -21.00
C PHE A 42 -1.41 4.22 -19.56
N GLY A 43 -0.18 4.21 -19.03
CA GLY A 43 0.15 4.80 -17.74
C GLY A 43 0.69 6.21 -17.97
N LEU A 44 0.01 7.19 -17.41
CA LEU A 44 0.41 8.60 -17.46
C LEU A 44 0.84 9.04 -16.07
N THR A 45 1.77 9.97 -16.03
CA THR A 45 2.19 10.64 -14.80
C THR A 45 1.96 12.14 -14.92
N SER A 46 1.93 12.86 -13.80
CA SER A 46 1.87 14.33 -13.78
C SER A 46 3.04 14.99 -14.49
N GLU A 47 4.18 14.30 -14.56
CA GLU A 47 5.30 14.70 -15.40
C GLU A 47 5.11 14.15 -16.83
N ALA A 48 5.70 14.78 -17.82
CA ALA A 48 5.60 14.34 -19.20
C ALA A 48 6.09 12.89 -19.39
N GLY A 49 5.27 12.06 -20.05
CA GLY A 49 5.61 10.69 -20.38
C GLY A 49 4.36 9.78 -20.39
N VAL A 50 4.33 8.88 -21.37
CA VAL A 50 3.29 7.86 -21.51
C VAL A 50 3.97 6.50 -21.62
N ALA A 51 3.73 5.64 -20.64
CA ALA A 51 4.14 4.25 -20.73
C ALA A 51 3.00 3.41 -21.31
N ARG A 52 3.32 2.59 -22.29
CA ARG A 52 2.35 1.71 -22.95
C ARG A 52 2.60 0.26 -22.55
N GLU A 53 1.50 -0.47 -22.34
CA GLU A 53 1.50 -1.91 -22.14
C GLU A 53 0.49 -2.54 -23.12
N PHE A 54 0.85 -3.66 -23.73
CA PHE A 54 0.01 -4.35 -24.69
C PHE A 54 -0.70 -5.51 -24.00
N LEU A 55 -2.00 -5.61 -24.24
CA LEU A 55 -2.79 -6.76 -23.80
C LEU A 55 -2.66 -7.88 -24.85
N ALA A 56 -2.60 -9.12 -24.37
CA ALA A 56 -2.62 -10.27 -25.25
C ALA A 56 -3.99 -10.41 -25.94
N ALA A 57 -4.03 -11.16 -27.03
CA ALA A 57 -5.31 -11.46 -27.69
C ALA A 57 -6.23 -12.24 -26.75
N GLY A 58 -7.44 -11.73 -26.51
CA GLY A 58 -8.39 -12.31 -25.57
C GLY A 58 -8.11 -12.03 -24.08
N GLU A 59 -7.17 -11.16 -23.78
CA GLU A 59 -6.92 -10.71 -22.41
C GLU A 59 -7.89 -9.57 -22.04
N ASP A 60 -8.75 -9.83 -21.08
CA ASP A 60 -9.74 -8.87 -20.58
C ASP A 60 -9.20 -8.10 -19.37
N VAL A 61 -9.47 -6.80 -19.34
CA VAL A 61 -9.19 -5.93 -18.19
C VAL A 61 -10.36 -6.04 -17.21
N LEU A 62 -10.09 -6.46 -15.99
CA LEU A 62 -11.08 -6.67 -14.94
C LEU A 62 -11.14 -5.50 -13.96
N VAL A 63 -9.98 -4.93 -13.62
CA VAL A 63 -9.84 -3.83 -12.66
C VAL A 63 -8.81 -2.84 -13.15
N ILE A 64 -9.07 -1.56 -12.96
CA ILE A 64 -8.10 -0.47 -13.11
C ILE A 64 -8.21 0.43 -11.88
N GLU A 65 -7.11 0.68 -11.22
CA GLU A 65 -7.04 1.57 -10.05
C GLU A 65 -5.69 2.29 -10.01
N ALA A 66 -5.68 3.53 -9.52
CA ALA A 66 -4.46 4.31 -9.35
C ALA A 66 -4.53 5.12 -8.07
N LYS A 67 -3.40 5.26 -7.37
CA LYS A 67 -3.28 6.06 -6.16
C LYS A 67 -1.84 6.53 -5.97
N GLY A 68 -1.64 7.83 -5.74
CA GLY A 68 -0.31 8.43 -5.61
C GLY A 68 0.56 8.15 -6.83
N VAL A 69 1.68 7.44 -6.65
CA VAL A 69 2.61 7.04 -7.72
C VAL A 69 2.42 5.60 -8.18
N THR A 70 1.37 4.94 -7.72
CA THR A 70 1.11 3.52 -7.95
C THR A 70 -0.10 3.35 -8.85
N GLY A 71 0.03 2.55 -9.90
CA GLY A 71 -1.07 2.07 -10.71
C GLY A 71 -1.22 0.55 -10.59
N PHE A 72 -2.44 0.07 -10.67
CA PHE A 72 -2.78 -1.34 -10.61
C PHE A 72 -3.81 -1.69 -11.69
N VAL A 73 -3.56 -2.77 -12.40
CA VAL A 73 -4.52 -3.38 -13.31
C VAL A 73 -4.53 -4.88 -13.06
N GLN A 74 -5.72 -5.43 -12.89
CA GLN A 74 -5.96 -6.86 -12.96
C GLN A 74 -6.54 -7.20 -14.32
N THR A 75 -5.94 -8.17 -14.97
CA THR A 75 -6.52 -8.78 -16.18
C THR A 75 -6.97 -10.21 -15.91
N SER A 76 -7.54 -10.84 -16.92
CA SER A 76 -7.92 -12.26 -16.86
C SER A 76 -6.73 -13.21 -16.70
N THR A 77 -5.50 -12.77 -16.98
CA THR A 77 -4.31 -13.63 -17.02
C THR A 77 -3.14 -13.16 -16.17
N ARG A 78 -3.10 -11.89 -15.76
CA ARG A 78 -1.98 -11.32 -15.02
C ARG A 78 -2.36 -10.12 -14.17
N LEU A 79 -1.49 -9.78 -13.23
CA LEU A 79 -1.49 -8.52 -12.49
C LEU A 79 -0.47 -7.58 -13.13
N LEU A 80 -0.84 -6.33 -13.28
CA LEU A 80 0.02 -5.28 -13.83
C LEU A 80 0.18 -4.17 -12.79
N GLY A 81 1.41 -3.86 -12.46
CA GLY A 81 1.77 -2.72 -11.63
C GLY A 81 2.37 -1.62 -12.49
N PHE A 82 1.88 -0.40 -12.33
CA PHE A 82 2.50 0.77 -12.95
C PHE A 82 3.23 1.58 -11.91
N SER A 83 4.52 1.78 -12.12
CA SER A 83 5.34 2.68 -11.33
C SER A 83 5.35 4.07 -11.97
N GLY A 84 4.69 5.03 -11.35
CA GLY A 84 4.71 6.42 -11.80
C GLY A 84 6.12 7.03 -11.69
N ARG A 85 6.91 6.62 -10.68
CA ARG A 85 8.28 7.09 -10.50
C ARG A 85 9.23 6.59 -11.58
N LEU A 86 9.15 5.30 -11.93
CA LEU A 86 9.99 4.66 -12.96
C LEU A 86 9.38 4.78 -14.35
N LYS A 87 8.13 5.26 -14.47
CA LYS A 87 7.37 5.42 -15.72
C LYS A 87 7.31 4.12 -16.52
N ARG A 88 7.09 2.98 -15.84
CA ARG A 88 7.05 1.66 -16.48
C ARG A 88 6.00 0.73 -15.89
N TRP A 89 5.53 -0.17 -16.72
CA TRP A 89 4.71 -1.31 -16.35
C TRP A 89 5.59 -2.48 -15.91
N VAL A 90 5.06 -3.25 -14.98
CA VAL A 90 5.63 -4.54 -14.56
C VAL A 90 4.50 -5.53 -14.41
N ASP A 91 4.57 -6.62 -15.12
CA ASP A 91 3.58 -7.68 -15.08
C ASP A 91 3.97 -8.84 -14.15
N LEU A 92 2.97 -9.55 -13.71
CA LEU A 92 3.07 -10.79 -12.97
C LEU A 92 1.98 -11.76 -13.46
N PRO A 93 2.35 -12.80 -14.21
CA PRO A 93 1.39 -13.80 -14.66
C PRO A 93 0.71 -14.50 -13.48
N LEU A 94 -0.61 -14.69 -13.58
CA LEU A 94 -1.37 -15.48 -12.64
C LEU A 94 -1.22 -16.98 -12.96
N SER A 95 -1.18 -17.80 -11.94
CA SER A 95 -1.22 -19.26 -12.11
C SER A 95 -2.58 -19.65 -12.73
N PRO A 96 -2.64 -20.70 -13.56
CA PRO A 96 -3.93 -21.19 -14.08
C PRO A 96 -4.91 -21.49 -12.92
N GLY A 97 -6.11 -20.91 -13.01
CA GLY A 97 -7.14 -21.07 -11.99
C GLY A 97 -6.97 -20.23 -10.73
N GLU A 98 -5.95 -19.39 -10.64
CA GLU A 98 -5.81 -18.43 -9.54
C GLU A 98 -7.00 -17.46 -9.53
N GLN A 99 -7.55 -17.23 -8.36
CA GLN A 99 -8.65 -16.30 -8.15
C GLN A 99 -8.21 -15.17 -7.23
N ILE A 100 -8.34 -13.95 -7.72
CA ILE A 100 -8.11 -12.76 -6.89
C ILE A 100 -9.35 -12.52 -6.03
N ILE A 101 -9.15 -12.44 -4.72
CA ILE A 101 -10.21 -12.28 -3.73
C ILE A 101 -10.35 -10.81 -3.35
N LYS A 102 -9.22 -10.15 -3.11
CA LYS A 102 -9.19 -8.77 -2.62
C LYS A 102 -7.88 -8.10 -3.00
N TRP A 103 -7.91 -6.78 -3.15
CA TRP A 103 -6.69 -5.97 -3.25
C TRP A 103 -6.82 -4.71 -2.42
N THR A 104 -5.68 -4.13 -2.10
CA THR A 104 -5.58 -2.82 -1.47
C THR A 104 -4.46 -2.05 -2.16
N ILE A 105 -4.78 -0.87 -2.68
CA ILE A 105 -3.82 0.05 -3.28
C ILE A 105 -3.53 1.20 -2.33
N THR A 106 -2.27 1.56 -2.23
CA THR A 106 -1.79 2.73 -1.49
C THR A 106 -0.94 3.59 -2.43
N PRO A 107 -0.54 4.80 -2.03
CA PRO A 107 0.33 5.64 -2.85
C PRO A 107 1.65 4.98 -3.28
N ARG A 108 2.11 3.93 -2.60
CA ARG A 108 3.43 3.31 -2.83
C ARG A 108 3.42 1.83 -3.13
N MET A 109 2.33 1.14 -2.86
CA MET A 109 2.27 -0.31 -3.07
C MET A 109 0.86 -0.81 -3.36
N VAL A 110 0.79 -2.03 -3.88
CA VAL A 110 -0.43 -2.83 -3.97
C VAL A 110 -0.21 -4.14 -3.24
N VAL A 111 -1.18 -4.54 -2.45
CA VAL A 111 -1.25 -5.89 -1.89
C VAL A 111 -2.49 -6.58 -2.47
N VAL A 112 -2.31 -7.73 -3.07
CA VAL A 112 -3.37 -8.50 -3.71
C VAL A 112 -3.45 -9.86 -3.04
N GLN A 113 -4.60 -10.19 -2.51
CA GLN A 113 -4.89 -11.50 -1.95
C GLN A 113 -5.50 -12.38 -3.03
N GLY A 114 -4.82 -13.45 -3.37
CA GLY A 114 -5.35 -14.53 -4.17
C GLY A 114 -5.79 -15.72 -3.30
N ARG A 115 -6.42 -16.70 -3.93
CA ARG A 115 -6.82 -17.95 -3.28
C ARG A 115 -5.60 -18.76 -2.84
N ASP A 116 -4.58 -18.85 -3.68
CA ASP A 116 -3.44 -19.73 -3.47
C ASP A 116 -2.16 -18.96 -3.06
N ALA A 117 -2.18 -17.62 -3.13
CA ALA A 117 -1.02 -16.78 -2.84
C ALA A 117 -1.42 -15.34 -2.47
N VAL A 118 -0.46 -14.61 -1.92
CA VAL A 118 -0.51 -13.15 -1.81
C VAL A 118 0.55 -12.54 -2.72
N TYR A 119 0.23 -11.39 -3.29
CA TYR A 119 1.09 -10.65 -4.19
C TYR A 119 1.30 -9.24 -3.67
N GLY A 120 2.51 -8.75 -3.72
CA GLY A 120 2.85 -7.40 -3.34
C GLY A 120 3.57 -6.68 -4.48
N PHE A 121 3.07 -5.54 -4.92
CA PHE A 121 3.74 -4.64 -5.83
C PHE A 121 4.32 -3.47 -5.07
N GLN A 122 5.57 -3.18 -5.31
CA GLN A 122 6.24 -2.03 -4.74
C GLN A 122 6.56 -1.04 -5.86
N SER A 123 5.91 0.12 -5.81
CA SER A 123 5.94 1.10 -6.89
C SER A 123 7.31 1.75 -7.07
N ASP A 124 7.99 2.11 -5.99
CA ASP A 124 9.28 2.80 -6.06
C ASP A 124 10.39 1.95 -6.70
N LEU A 125 10.35 0.62 -6.52
CA LEU A 125 11.28 -0.32 -7.16
C LEU A 125 10.71 -0.93 -8.44
N GLY A 126 9.42 -0.75 -8.71
CA GLY A 126 8.73 -1.30 -9.87
C GLY A 126 8.89 -2.82 -9.94
N ARG A 127 8.47 -3.53 -8.89
CA ARG A 127 8.55 -5.00 -8.86
C ARG A 127 7.44 -5.65 -8.08
N TRP A 128 7.07 -6.84 -8.53
CA TRP A 128 6.17 -7.75 -7.83
C TRP A 128 6.94 -8.75 -6.97
N LYS A 129 6.30 -9.16 -5.89
CA LYS A 129 6.64 -10.34 -5.10
C LYS A 129 5.41 -11.20 -4.91
N LYS A 130 5.60 -12.51 -4.92
CA LYS A 130 4.57 -13.52 -4.65
C LYS A 130 5.00 -14.33 -3.44
N GLU A 131 4.05 -14.62 -2.57
CA GLU A 131 4.20 -15.56 -1.45
C GLU A 131 3.05 -16.57 -1.51
N ILE A 132 3.37 -17.85 -1.57
CA ILE A 132 2.39 -18.93 -1.71
C ILE A 132 1.91 -19.34 -0.32
N TRP A 133 0.61 -19.58 -0.19
CA TRP A 133 0.05 -20.15 1.03
C TRP A 133 0.54 -21.57 1.23
N GLY A 134 0.86 -21.94 2.47
CA GLY A 134 1.20 -23.31 2.81
C GLY A 134 0.01 -24.27 2.63
N ALA A 135 0.28 -25.57 2.49
CA ALA A 135 -0.77 -26.56 2.37
C ALA A 135 -1.72 -26.52 3.58
N GLY A 136 -3.00 -26.23 3.34
CA GLY A 136 -4.03 -26.07 4.38
C GLY A 136 -3.87 -24.80 5.23
N GLU A 137 -3.03 -23.86 4.83
CA GLU A 137 -2.92 -22.53 5.44
C GLU A 137 -4.13 -21.68 5.04
N SER A 138 -4.75 -21.06 6.04
CA SER A 138 -5.96 -20.25 5.85
C SER A 138 -5.70 -18.80 6.16
N PHE A 139 -5.99 -17.93 5.19
CA PHE A 139 -5.96 -16.48 5.38
C PHE A 139 -7.04 -16.07 6.41
N ARG A 140 -6.71 -15.12 7.28
CA ARG A 140 -7.62 -14.54 8.27
C ARG A 140 -7.92 -13.08 7.97
N GLU A 141 -6.90 -12.25 7.95
CA GLU A 141 -7.08 -10.80 7.77
C GLU A 141 -5.84 -10.13 7.19
N SER A 142 -6.01 -8.91 6.72
CA SER A 142 -4.90 -8.06 6.30
C SER A 142 -5.14 -6.60 6.69
N VAL A 143 -4.08 -5.94 7.09
CA VAL A 143 -4.01 -4.48 7.27
C VAL A 143 -2.90 -3.93 6.39
N VAL A 144 -3.17 -2.82 5.71
CA VAL A 144 -2.23 -2.23 4.75
C VAL A 144 -2.24 -0.71 4.90
N ASN A 145 -1.05 -0.13 4.99
CA ASN A 145 -0.82 1.31 4.97
C ASN A 145 0.25 1.65 3.92
N ASP A 146 0.66 2.89 3.78
CA ASP A 146 1.49 3.38 2.68
C ASP A 146 2.83 2.69 2.54
N TYR A 147 3.47 2.30 3.63
CA TYR A 147 4.79 1.68 3.63
C TYR A 147 4.83 0.23 4.12
N VAL A 148 3.73 -0.25 4.66
CA VAL A 148 3.69 -1.58 5.28
C VAL A 148 2.34 -2.25 5.06
N GLY A 149 2.37 -3.55 4.77
CA GLY A 149 1.19 -4.41 4.80
C GLY A 149 1.46 -5.62 5.67
N VAL A 150 0.46 -6.09 6.39
CA VAL A 150 0.52 -7.35 7.12
C VAL A 150 -0.64 -8.23 6.71
N MET A 151 -0.35 -9.46 6.40
CA MET A 151 -1.31 -10.53 6.17
C MET A 151 -1.18 -11.56 7.27
N VAL A 152 -2.29 -11.93 7.84
CA VAL A 152 -2.38 -12.90 8.93
C VAL A 152 -3.03 -14.17 8.41
N THR A 153 -2.41 -15.29 8.73
CA THR A 153 -2.98 -16.63 8.50
C THR A 153 -3.22 -17.35 9.83
N ASP A 154 -3.70 -18.55 9.76
CA ASP A 154 -3.82 -19.42 10.94
C ASP A 154 -2.47 -19.96 11.46
N ARG A 155 -1.37 -19.77 10.69
CA ARG A 155 -0.04 -20.33 10.99
C ARG A 155 1.05 -19.29 11.14
N ARG A 156 0.99 -18.20 10.38
CA ARG A 156 2.04 -17.19 10.33
C ARG A 156 1.49 -15.79 10.05
N VAL A 157 2.34 -14.82 10.25
CA VAL A 157 2.13 -13.46 9.80
C VAL A 157 3.16 -13.13 8.72
N LEU A 158 2.72 -12.43 7.69
CA LEU A 158 3.54 -11.96 6.58
C LEU A 158 3.57 -10.45 6.58
N GLY A 159 4.73 -9.85 6.81
CA GLY A 159 4.94 -8.43 6.63
C GLY A 159 5.39 -8.13 5.19
N PHE A 160 4.72 -7.23 4.51
CA PHE A 160 5.17 -6.69 3.21
C PHE A 160 5.71 -5.28 3.41
N SER A 161 6.92 -5.05 2.91
CA SER A 161 7.57 -3.73 2.99
C SER A 161 7.55 -3.03 1.64
N ALA A 162 6.95 -1.84 1.58
CA ALA A 162 7.06 -0.97 0.42
C ALA A 162 8.48 -0.41 0.22
N LEU A 163 9.32 -0.40 1.26
CA LEU A 163 10.69 0.12 1.17
C LEU A 163 11.68 -0.90 0.60
N THR A 164 11.52 -2.18 0.93
CA THR A 164 12.39 -3.26 0.46
C THR A 164 11.74 -4.11 -0.62
N GLY A 165 10.41 -4.05 -0.78
CA GLY A 165 9.63 -4.76 -1.77
C GLY A 165 9.67 -6.28 -1.58
N GLY A 166 9.54 -6.78 -0.35
CA GLY A 166 9.56 -8.20 -0.02
C GLY A 166 8.53 -8.59 1.02
N PHE A 167 8.20 -9.89 1.05
CA PHE A 167 7.46 -10.52 2.13
C PHE A 167 8.42 -11.10 3.16
N PHE A 168 8.09 -10.94 4.44
CA PHE A 168 8.87 -11.38 5.58
C PHE A 168 7.95 -12.15 6.52
N SER A 169 8.18 -13.43 6.62
CA SER A 169 7.34 -14.36 7.38
C SER A 169 7.79 -14.49 8.84
N ARG A 170 6.83 -14.64 9.74
CA ARG A 170 7.04 -15.05 11.13
C ARG A 170 5.95 -16.03 11.53
N ASP A 171 6.34 -17.22 11.97
CA ASP A 171 5.41 -18.23 12.43
C ASP A 171 4.68 -17.77 13.70
N LEU A 172 3.39 -18.05 13.77
CA LEU A 172 2.59 -17.86 14.96
C LEU A 172 2.68 -19.12 15.82
N PRO A 173 2.99 -18.99 17.11
CA PRO A 173 2.94 -20.14 18.02
C PRO A 173 1.54 -20.76 18.03
N SER A 174 1.46 -22.08 18.09
CA SER A 174 0.21 -22.82 18.10
C SER A 174 -0.69 -22.35 19.26
N GLY A 175 -1.95 -22.09 18.95
CA GLY A 175 -2.95 -21.67 19.95
C GLY A 175 -2.95 -20.17 20.29
N ASN A 176 -2.04 -19.36 19.73
CA ASN A 176 -2.09 -17.92 19.94
C ASN A 176 -3.24 -17.30 19.15
N ARG A 177 -4.01 -16.49 19.87
CA ARG A 177 -5.02 -15.61 19.30
C ARG A 177 -4.39 -14.24 19.09
N ILE A 178 -4.66 -13.65 17.96
CA ILE A 178 -4.38 -12.22 17.73
C ILE A 178 -5.50 -11.46 18.41
N ASP A 179 -5.14 -10.56 19.30
CA ASP A 179 -6.09 -9.74 20.04
C ASP A 179 -6.34 -8.43 19.30
N ASP A 180 -5.29 -7.84 18.73
CA ASP A 180 -5.36 -6.56 18.00
C ASP A 180 -4.17 -6.41 17.06
N ILE A 181 -4.35 -5.56 16.03
CA ILE A 181 -3.31 -5.17 15.07
C ILE A 181 -3.30 -3.65 14.95
N GLU A 182 -2.27 -3.03 15.47
CA GLU A 182 -2.01 -1.61 15.32
C GLU A 182 -1.10 -1.37 14.10
N ILE A 183 -1.47 -0.45 13.23
CA ILE A 183 -0.67 -0.09 12.06
C ILE A 183 -0.39 1.42 12.04
N ASN A 184 0.87 1.75 11.86
CA ASN A 184 1.35 3.10 11.61
C ASN A 184 2.05 3.15 10.25
N ASP A 185 2.58 4.30 9.82
CA ASP A 185 3.13 4.50 8.48
C ASP A 185 4.05 3.37 8.00
N ASN A 186 4.97 2.93 8.85
CA ASN A 186 6.01 1.94 8.50
C ASN A 186 6.24 0.86 9.57
N VAL A 187 5.34 0.78 10.56
CA VAL A 187 5.42 -0.18 11.66
C VAL A 187 4.06 -0.80 11.90
N VAL A 188 4.04 -2.11 12.10
CA VAL A 188 2.86 -2.84 12.57
C VAL A 188 3.18 -3.54 13.88
N VAL A 189 2.26 -3.47 14.81
CA VAL A 189 2.29 -4.18 16.09
C VAL A 189 1.12 -5.15 16.14
N ILE A 190 1.40 -6.42 16.37
CA ILE A 190 0.39 -7.49 16.54
C ILE A 190 0.42 -7.91 18.01
N HIS A 191 -0.71 -7.80 18.66
CA HIS A 191 -0.88 -8.18 20.07
C HIS A 191 -1.28 -9.66 20.18
N LEU A 192 -0.52 -10.41 20.99
CA LEU A 192 -0.69 -11.85 21.22
C LEU A 192 -0.73 -12.12 22.73
N GLY A 193 -1.80 -11.70 23.40
CA GLY A 193 -1.89 -11.72 24.86
C GLY A 193 -0.87 -10.75 25.47
N LEU A 194 0.09 -11.27 26.25
CA LEU A 194 1.14 -10.47 26.90
C LEU A 194 2.34 -10.19 25.97
N ARG A 195 2.41 -10.78 24.79
CA ARG A 195 3.51 -10.61 23.83
C ARG A 195 3.07 -9.76 22.65
N LYS A 196 4.03 -9.12 22.02
CA LYS A 196 3.81 -8.33 20.81
C LYS A 196 4.80 -8.72 19.72
N LEU A 197 4.31 -8.90 18.50
CA LEU A 197 5.16 -8.98 17.32
C LEU A 197 5.18 -7.62 16.63
N VAL A 198 6.35 -7.11 16.35
CA VAL A 198 6.55 -5.81 15.70
C VAL A 198 7.24 -6.02 14.35
N PHE A 199 6.59 -5.60 13.28
CA PHE A 199 7.20 -5.54 11.96
C PHE A 199 7.58 -4.10 11.62
N ARG A 200 8.83 -3.90 11.21
CA ARG A 200 9.36 -2.60 10.79
C ARG A 200 9.70 -2.66 9.31
N SER A 201 8.93 -1.95 8.49
CA SER A 201 9.10 -1.95 7.04
C SER A 201 10.50 -1.51 6.60
N GLY A 202 11.09 -0.49 7.24
CA GLY A 202 12.42 0.01 6.90
C GLY A 202 13.55 -0.98 7.16
N LEU A 203 13.40 -1.86 8.14
CA LEU A 203 14.39 -2.91 8.47
C LEU A 203 14.00 -4.26 7.87
N ALA A 204 12.75 -4.41 7.45
CA ALA A 204 12.18 -5.64 6.91
C ALA A 204 12.35 -6.86 7.84
N ILE A 205 12.17 -6.64 9.13
CA ILE A 205 12.34 -7.67 10.18
C ILE A 205 11.16 -7.68 11.15
N TRP A 206 10.91 -8.86 11.70
CA TRP A 206 10.06 -9.07 12.86
C TRP A 206 10.87 -9.05 14.15
N ALA A 207 10.37 -8.35 15.16
CA ALA A 207 10.87 -8.40 16.53
C ALA A 207 9.74 -8.87 17.46
N GLU A 208 10.08 -9.57 18.53
CA GLU A 208 9.14 -9.94 19.59
C GLU A 208 9.44 -9.10 20.83
N LEU A 209 8.40 -8.55 21.41
CA LEU A 209 8.45 -7.77 22.67
C LEU A 209 7.61 -8.49 23.73
N PRO A 210 8.05 -8.44 24.98
CA PRO A 210 7.31 -8.99 26.12
C PRO A 210 6.02 -8.23 26.39
#